data_36792040698691010dd24efc830dfbf8
#
_entry.id   36792040698691010dd24efc830dfbf8
#
_cell.length_a   1.000
_cell.length_b   1.000
_cell.length_c   1.000
_cell.angle_alpha   90.00
_cell.angle_beta   90.00
_cell.angle_gamma   90.00
#
_symmetry.space_group_name_H-M   'P 1'
#
loop_
_entity.id
_entity.type
_entity.pdbx_description
1 polymer ?
#
loop_
_entity_poly.entity_id
_entity_poly.type
_entity_poly.pdbx_seq_one_letter_code
_entity_poly.pdbx_strand_id
1 'polypeptide(L)'
;MTTKRKTPRPRPVVLQVSAGGTNPVALQAALRVARALERDFESIFVEDDDLYSLAAMPFAREISASGGRSRPLNQEQVARQMRAASSAAHREIERRAREADMPARFAVVRDEPVHAMREASSKASILVLGEPVTPSGHRELDMLMSCLAGVMGCLLVGTGARRSKGRIVAVIDQPERLEDILKTAARFAGKAPEGIGFITLGQGLGARRQIEAGIRKLLPSGLDVGVEALSSEDPGFVAAAVQRLGGGLLIARFGGPLIPRNEVIARITAQLDCPLLLLRTGAENGED
;
A
#
# COMPACT_ATOMS: atom_id res chain seq x y z
N MET A 1 44.19 -8.61 3.07
CA MET A 1 42.82 -9.16 3.19
C MET A 1 41.85 -7.99 3.17
N THR A 2 41.28 -7.72 2.03
CA THR A 2 40.36 -6.56 1.84
C THR A 2 38.96 -6.98 2.23
N THR A 3 38.47 -6.53 3.38
CA THR A 3 37.12 -6.77 3.87
C THR A 3 36.15 -6.04 2.92
N LYS A 4 35.48 -6.78 2.03
CA LYS A 4 34.37 -6.25 1.23
C LYS A 4 33.32 -5.69 2.19
N ARG A 5 33.17 -4.37 2.25
CA ARG A 5 32.03 -3.71 2.89
C ARG A 5 30.77 -4.25 2.23
N LYS A 6 29.99 -5.01 3.00
CA LYS A 6 28.70 -5.53 2.58
C LYS A 6 27.77 -4.32 2.46
N THR A 7 27.47 -3.93 1.23
CA THR A 7 26.49 -2.87 0.96
C THR A 7 25.21 -3.21 1.73
N PRO A 8 24.65 -2.32 2.52
CA PRO A 8 23.42 -2.59 3.25
C PRO A 8 22.33 -2.99 2.25
N ARG A 9 21.64 -4.10 2.53
CA ARG A 9 20.53 -4.53 1.67
C ARG A 9 19.45 -3.47 1.73
N PRO A 10 18.90 -3.07 0.58
CA PRO A 10 17.81 -2.11 0.56
C PRO A 10 16.61 -2.66 1.35
N ARG A 11 15.92 -1.79 2.09
CA ARG A 11 14.77 -2.16 2.92
C ARG A 11 13.65 -2.77 2.06
N PRO A 12 12.99 -3.85 2.52
CA PRO A 12 11.96 -4.56 1.75
C PRO A 12 10.64 -3.80 1.64
N VAL A 13 9.77 -4.27 0.75
CA VAL A 13 8.33 -4.02 0.79
C VAL A 13 7.71 -5.06 1.73
N VAL A 14 7.01 -4.60 2.76
CA VAL A 14 6.44 -5.48 3.79
C VAL A 14 4.91 -5.46 3.72
N LEU A 15 4.30 -6.62 3.51
CA LEU A 15 2.85 -6.81 3.55
C LEU A 15 2.42 -7.33 4.93
N GLN A 16 1.56 -6.58 5.61
CA GLN A 16 0.88 -7.05 6.81
C GLN A 16 -0.31 -7.93 6.41
N VAL A 17 -0.45 -9.07 7.07
CA VAL A 17 -1.54 -10.03 6.91
C VAL A 17 -2.13 -10.37 8.26
N SER A 18 -3.44 -10.46 8.34
CA SER A 18 -4.17 -10.84 9.55
C SER A 18 -4.89 -12.18 9.39
N ALA A 19 -5.57 -12.59 10.47
CA ALA A 19 -6.42 -13.79 10.48
C ALA A 19 -7.59 -13.73 9.48
N GLY A 20 -7.99 -12.54 9.03
CA GLY A 20 -9.00 -12.35 7.98
C GLY A 20 -8.57 -12.85 6.62
N GLY A 21 -7.29 -13.21 6.48
CA GLY A 21 -6.72 -13.76 5.23
C GLY A 21 -5.94 -12.74 4.42
N THR A 22 -5.55 -13.15 3.22
CA THR A 22 -4.77 -12.33 2.31
C THR A 22 -5.68 -11.62 1.31
N ASN A 23 -5.70 -10.30 1.33
CA ASN A 23 -6.38 -9.52 0.29
C ASN A 23 -5.62 -9.67 -1.04
N PRO A 24 -6.24 -10.25 -2.09
CA PRO A 24 -5.54 -10.53 -3.34
C PRO A 24 -5.11 -9.27 -4.08
N VAL A 25 -5.84 -8.16 -3.94
CA VAL A 25 -5.50 -6.87 -4.55
C VAL A 25 -4.29 -6.25 -3.85
N ALA A 26 -4.27 -6.29 -2.51
CA ALA A 26 -3.14 -5.81 -1.72
C ALA A 26 -1.85 -6.60 -2.04
N LEU A 27 -1.94 -7.93 -2.07
CA LEU A 27 -0.80 -8.80 -2.38
C LEU A 27 -0.27 -8.54 -3.78
N GLN A 28 -1.15 -8.47 -4.79
CA GLN A 28 -0.74 -8.21 -6.16
C GLN A 28 -0.09 -6.83 -6.32
N ALA A 29 -0.63 -5.81 -5.67
CA ALA A 29 -0.06 -4.47 -5.68
C ALA A 29 1.28 -4.41 -4.93
N ALA A 30 1.41 -5.12 -3.80
CA ALA A 30 2.67 -5.21 -3.06
C ALA A 30 3.79 -5.83 -3.90
N LEU A 31 3.52 -6.95 -4.58
CA LEU A 31 4.46 -7.60 -5.49
C LEU A 31 4.84 -6.69 -6.67
N ARG A 32 3.85 -5.96 -7.24
CA ARG A 32 4.10 -4.98 -8.30
C ARG A 32 5.02 -3.86 -7.84
N VAL A 33 4.79 -3.31 -6.65
CA VAL A 33 5.59 -2.25 -6.04
C VAL A 33 7.00 -2.75 -5.72
N ALA A 34 7.14 -3.92 -5.11
CA ALA A 34 8.43 -4.52 -4.79
C ALA A 34 9.29 -4.74 -6.05
N ARG A 35 8.67 -5.28 -7.12
CA ARG A 35 9.35 -5.46 -8.42
C ARG A 35 9.78 -4.12 -9.03
N ALA A 36 8.91 -3.11 -9.02
CA ALA A 36 9.20 -1.81 -9.60
C ALA A 36 10.34 -1.07 -8.89
N LEU A 37 10.41 -1.20 -7.57
CA LEU A 37 11.45 -0.61 -6.73
C LEU A 37 12.70 -1.47 -6.61
N GLU A 38 12.72 -2.69 -7.19
CA GLU A 38 13.82 -3.66 -7.06
C GLU A 38 14.15 -3.97 -5.58
N ARG A 39 13.08 -4.18 -4.79
CA ARG A 39 13.15 -4.49 -3.37
C ARG A 39 12.74 -5.93 -3.09
N ASP A 40 13.28 -6.49 -2.02
CA ASP A 40 12.80 -7.77 -1.49
C ASP A 40 11.33 -7.62 -1.06
N PHE A 41 10.57 -8.70 -1.18
CA PHE A 41 9.19 -8.77 -0.70
C PHE A 41 9.14 -9.65 0.56
N GLU A 42 8.57 -9.09 1.61
CA GLU A 42 8.35 -9.79 2.88
C GLU A 42 6.88 -9.67 3.27
N SER A 43 6.37 -10.67 3.96
CA SER A 43 5.04 -10.65 4.55
C SER A 43 5.09 -11.06 6.00
N ILE A 44 4.31 -10.38 6.82
CA ILE A 44 4.22 -10.62 8.26
C ILE A 44 2.77 -10.95 8.59
N PHE A 45 2.53 -12.18 9.03
CA PHE A 45 1.25 -12.59 9.60
C PHE A 45 1.24 -12.20 11.08
N VAL A 46 0.30 -11.35 11.46
CA VAL A 46 0.16 -10.90 12.84
C VAL A 46 -0.90 -11.75 13.53
N GLU A 47 -0.48 -12.54 14.51
CA GLU A 47 -1.37 -13.18 15.48
C GLU A 47 -1.64 -12.19 16.60
N ASP A 48 -2.86 -11.65 16.64
CA ASP A 48 -3.29 -10.66 17.62
C ASP A 48 -3.29 -11.26 19.04
N ASP A 49 -2.39 -10.75 19.89
CA ASP A 49 -2.23 -11.26 21.26
C ASP A 49 -3.44 -10.94 22.16
N ASP A 50 -4.19 -9.88 21.84
CA ASP A 50 -5.43 -9.54 22.54
C ASP A 50 -6.50 -10.63 22.37
N LEU A 51 -6.56 -11.31 21.21
CA LEU A 51 -7.46 -12.44 21.00
C LEU A 51 -7.11 -13.64 21.90
N TYR A 52 -5.83 -13.88 22.12
CA TYR A 52 -5.38 -14.94 23.04
C TYR A 52 -5.68 -14.60 24.49
N SER A 53 -5.46 -13.34 24.86
CA SER A 53 -5.76 -12.81 26.18
C SER A 53 -7.26 -12.87 26.47
N LEU A 54 -8.10 -12.49 25.50
CA LEU A 54 -9.54 -12.60 25.59
C LEU A 54 -10.00 -14.07 25.73
N ALA A 55 -9.40 -14.97 24.94
CA ALA A 55 -9.72 -16.39 24.97
C ALA A 55 -9.31 -17.11 26.28
N ALA A 56 -8.44 -16.49 27.09
CA ALA A 56 -8.09 -16.96 28.44
C ALA A 56 -9.15 -16.61 29.49
N MET A 57 -10.05 -15.66 29.20
CA MET A 57 -11.06 -15.23 30.15
C MET A 57 -12.20 -16.25 30.22
N PRO A 58 -12.60 -16.74 31.43
CA PRO A 58 -13.56 -17.83 31.57
C PRO A 58 -14.98 -17.48 31.10
N PHE A 59 -15.30 -16.20 30.97
CA PHE A 59 -16.60 -15.71 30.51
C PHE A 59 -16.59 -15.26 29.01
N ALA A 60 -15.46 -15.33 28.36
CA ALA A 60 -15.37 -14.92 26.95
C ALA A 60 -16.15 -15.87 26.04
N ARG A 61 -16.94 -15.32 25.17
CA ARG A 61 -17.80 -16.06 24.24
C ARG A 61 -17.65 -15.52 22.82
N GLU A 62 -17.61 -16.43 21.89
CA GLU A 62 -17.69 -16.15 20.47
C GLU A 62 -19.16 -16.19 20.02
N ILE A 63 -19.56 -15.21 19.21
CA ILE A 63 -20.90 -15.16 18.60
C ILE A 63 -20.74 -15.32 17.10
N SER A 64 -21.37 -16.34 16.53
CA SER A 64 -21.34 -16.56 15.09
C SER A 64 -22.11 -15.46 14.36
N ALA A 65 -21.47 -14.79 13.40
CA ALA A 65 -22.09 -13.74 12.58
C ALA A 65 -23.25 -14.28 11.71
N SER A 66 -23.22 -15.58 11.35
CA SER A 66 -24.21 -16.21 10.47
C SER A 66 -25.40 -16.85 11.18
N GLY A 67 -25.42 -16.97 12.51
CA GLY A 67 -26.47 -17.71 13.18
C GLY A 67 -26.73 -17.35 14.64
N GLY A 68 -26.10 -16.31 15.16
CA GLY A 68 -26.29 -15.85 16.54
C GLY A 68 -25.93 -16.89 17.63
N ARG A 69 -25.34 -18.04 17.27
CA ARG A 69 -24.92 -19.08 18.22
C ARG A 69 -23.73 -18.58 19.01
N SER A 70 -23.88 -18.61 20.34
CA SER A 70 -22.84 -18.24 21.28
C SER A 70 -22.18 -19.51 21.84
N ARG A 71 -20.83 -19.55 21.81
CA ARG A 71 -20.04 -20.64 22.40
C ARG A 71 -18.89 -20.06 23.24
N PRO A 72 -18.37 -20.75 24.23
CA PRO A 72 -17.18 -20.31 24.94
C PRO A 72 -16.02 -20.13 23.96
N LEU A 73 -15.30 -19.05 24.12
CA LEU A 73 -14.04 -18.83 23.41
C LEU A 73 -12.96 -19.66 24.11
N ASN A 74 -12.13 -20.38 23.33
CA ASN A 74 -11.10 -21.27 23.87
C ASN A 74 -9.76 -20.98 23.21
N GLN A 75 -8.71 -20.80 24.04
CA GLN A 75 -7.35 -20.51 23.55
C GLN A 75 -6.82 -21.53 22.54
N GLU A 76 -7.04 -22.82 22.77
CA GLU A 76 -6.59 -23.86 21.82
C GLU A 76 -7.28 -23.74 20.47
N GLN A 77 -8.57 -23.37 20.48
CA GLN A 77 -9.33 -23.15 19.27
C GLN A 77 -8.81 -21.93 18.52
N VAL A 78 -8.59 -20.79 19.22
CA VAL A 78 -7.97 -19.59 18.64
C VAL A 78 -6.61 -19.94 18.03
N ALA A 79 -5.75 -20.64 18.78
CA ALA A 79 -4.44 -21.06 18.29
C ALA A 79 -4.52 -21.97 17.04
N ARG A 80 -5.50 -22.90 16.99
CA ARG A 80 -5.72 -23.72 15.79
C ARG A 80 -6.18 -22.89 14.60
N GLN A 81 -7.09 -21.94 14.82
CA GLN A 81 -7.59 -21.04 13.77
C GLN A 81 -6.47 -20.15 13.24
N MET A 82 -5.65 -19.56 14.12
CA MET A 82 -4.51 -18.72 13.72
C MET A 82 -3.48 -19.51 12.90
N ARG A 83 -3.11 -20.72 13.35
CA ARG A 83 -2.20 -21.59 12.58
C ARG A 83 -2.77 -21.95 11.21
N ALA A 84 -4.06 -22.26 11.12
CA ALA A 84 -4.71 -22.57 9.86
C ALA A 84 -4.74 -21.36 8.91
N ALA A 85 -5.09 -20.17 9.42
CA ALA A 85 -5.10 -18.92 8.67
C ALA A 85 -3.70 -18.53 8.19
N SER A 86 -2.70 -18.59 9.08
CA SER A 86 -1.29 -18.33 8.75
C SER A 86 -0.78 -19.28 7.67
N SER A 87 -1.05 -20.58 7.79
CA SER A 87 -0.65 -21.56 6.78
C SER A 87 -1.34 -21.34 5.44
N ALA A 88 -2.61 -20.93 5.44
CA ALA A 88 -3.34 -20.60 4.21
C ALA A 88 -2.76 -19.34 3.54
N ALA A 89 -2.51 -18.29 4.33
CA ALA A 89 -1.88 -17.06 3.86
C ALA A 89 -0.49 -17.32 3.27
N HIS A 90 0.34 -18.10 3.95
CA HIS A 90 1.68 -18.46 3.47
C HIS A 90 1.62 -19.15 2.10
N ARG A 91 0.77 -20.18 1.93
CA ARG A 91 0.62 -20.87 0.64
C ARG A 91 0.17 -19.94 -0.48
N GLU A 92 -0.79 -19.05 -0.21
CA GLU A 92 -1.27 -18.10 -1.22
C GLU A 92 -0.20 -17.08 -1.60
N ILE A 93 0.54 -16.55 -0.63
CA ILE A 93 1.64 -15.61 -0.85
C ILE A 93 2.76 -16.27 -1.66
N GLU A 94 3.19 -17.48 -1.29
CA GLU A 94 4.19 -18.22 -2.06
C GLU A 94 3.75 -18.51 -3.50
N ARG A 95 2.49 -18.87 -3.68
CA ARG A 95 1.94 -19.13 -5.01
C ARG A 95 1.99 -17.86 -5.86
N ARG A 96 1.51 -16.73 -5.34
CA ARG A 96 1.49 -15.45 -6.07
C ARG A 96 2.87 -14.90 -6.32
N ALA A 97 3.78 -15.03 -5.37
CA ALA A 97 5.16 -14.60 -5.53
C ALA A 97 5.89 -15.41 -6.61
N ARG A 98 5.67 -16.74 -6.66
CA ARG A 98 6.19 -17.59 -7.74
C ARG A 98 5.61 -17.21 -9.11
N GLU A 99 4.30 -16.96 -9.21
CA GLU A 99 3.67 -16.47 -10.45
C GLU A 99 4.24 -15.12 -10.90
N ALA A 100 4.70 -14.31 -9.94
CA ALA A 100 5.34 -13.03 -10.19
C ALA A 100 6.87 -13.14 -10.37
N ASP A 101 7.47 -14.34 -10.32
CA ASP A 101 8.92 -14.56 -10.36
C ASP A 101 9.67 -13.71 -9.32
N MET A 102 9.15 -13.70 -8.08
CA MET A 102 9.72 -12.95 -6.97
C MET A 102 9.95 -13.85 -5.75
N PRO A 103 11.14 -13.76 -5.11
CA PRO A 103 11.34 -14.38 -3.81
C PRO A 103 10.47 -13.70 -2.77
N ALA A 104 9.80 -14.50 -1.92
CA ALA A 104 8.98 -14.01 -0.82
C ALA A 104 9.50 -14.57 0.50
N ARG A 105 9.51 -13.74 1.53
CA ARG A 105 9.70 -14.17 2.92
C ARG A 105 8.38 -14.06 3.65
N PHE A 106 8.15 -15.02 4.53
CA PHE A 106 6.95 -15.06 5.36
C PHE A 106 7.36 -15.23 6.82
N ALA A 107 6.88 -14.37 7.69
CA ALA A 107 7.09 -14.46 9.13
C ALA A 107 5.74 -14.45 9.85
N VAL A 108 5.67 -15.12 10.99
CA VAL A 108 4.55 -15.06 11.92
C VAL A 108 5.03 -14.36 13.18
N VAL A 109 4.30 -13.34 13.59
CA VAL A 109 4.58 -12.56 14.80
C VAL A 109 3.33 -12.56 15.66
N ARG A 110 3.48 -12.89 16.95
CA ARG A 110 2.42 -12.71 17.93
C ARG A 110 2.71 -11.41 18.67
N ASP A 111 1.85 -10.44 18.50
CA ASP A 111 1.97 -9.12 19.11
C ASP A 111 0.65 -8.36 19.00
N GLU A 112 0.54 -7.23 19.67
CA GLU A 112 -0.49 -6.24 19.36
C GLU A 112 -0.30 -5.74 17.92
N PRO A 113 -1.36 -5.71 17.08
CA PRO A 113 -1.24 -5.34 15.66
C PRO A 113 -0.52 -3.99 15.42
N VAL A 114 -0.76 -2.99 16.30
CA VAL A 114 -0.10 -1.68 16.25
C VAL A 114 1.40 -1.79 16.46
N HIS A 115 1.81 -2.57 17.46
CA HIS A 115 3.21 -2.74 17.80
C HIS A 115 3.96 -3.50 16.71
N ALA A 116 3.40 -4.61 16.22
CA ALA A 116 3.92 -5.37 15.09
C ALA A 116 4.11 -4.49 13.84
N MET A 117 3.13 -3.62 13.55
CA MET A 117 3.19 -2.67 12.43
C MET A 117 4.29 -1.62 12.60
N ARG A 118 4.45 -1.09 13.81
CA ARG A 118 5.52 -0.12 14.10
C ARG A 118 6.90 -0.75 13.94
N GLU A 119 7.07 -1.97 14.41
CA GLU A 119 8.32 -2.71 14.23
C GLU A 119 8.59 -3.01 12.75
N ALA A 120 7.57 -3.46 12.02
CA ALA A 120 7.67 -3.68 10.58
C ALA A 120 8.04 -2.41 9.82
N SER A 121 7.45 -1.26 10.17
CA SER A 121 7.73 0.03 9.53
C SER A 121 9.17 0.48 9.69
N SER A 122 9.81 0.17 10.80
CA SER A 122 11.22 0.52 11.03
C SER A 122 12.18 -0.19 10.07
N LYS A 123 11.77 -1.34 9.53
CA LYS A 123 12.57 -2.22 8.66
C LYS A 123 12.13 -2.16 7.19
N ALA A 124 10.94 -1.62 6.91
CA ALA A 124 10.36 -1.56 5.58
C ALA A 124 10.78 -0.30 4.80
N SER A 125 10.83 -0.40 3.47
CA SER A 125 10.80 0.75 2.58
C SER A 125 9.36 1.20 2.31
N ILE A 126 8.50 0.25 1.98
CA ILE A 126 7.05 0.45 1.80
C ILE A 126 6.32 -0.52 2.71
N LEU A 127 5.38 0.01 3.48
CA LEU A 127 4.45 -0.79 4.26
C LEU A 127 3.15 -0.99 3.48
N VAL A 128 2.65 -2.21 3.43
CA VAL A 128 1.39 -2.55 2.75
C VAL A 128 0.40 -3.05 3.79
N LEU A 129 -0.75 -2.41 3.87
CA LEU A 129 -1.85 -2.89 4.68
C LEU A 129 -2.62 -3.97 3.93
N GLY A 130 -2.67 -5.17 4.50
CA GLY A 130 -3.39 -6.30 3.93
C GLY A 130 -4.91 -6.18 4.08
N GLU A 131 -5.38 -5.44 5.07
CA GLU A 131 -6.79 -5.20 5.31
C GLU A 131 -7.28 -3.93 4.61
N PRO A 132 -8.54 -3.93 4.11
CA PRO A 132 -9.10 -2.75 3.51
C PRO A 132 -9.31 -1.63 4.52
N VAL A 133 -8.88 -0.42 4.16
CA VAL A 133 -9.16 0.78 4.95
C VAL A 133 -10.65 1.09 4.89
N THR A 134 -11.29 1.21 6.05
CA THR A 134 -12.71 1.54 6.18
C THR A 134 -12.92 3.02 6.56
N PRO A 135 -14.02 3.65 6.12
CA PRO A 135 -14.31 5.05 6.48
C PRO A 135 -14.45 5.31 7.99
N SER A 136 -14.81 4.28 8.75
CA SER A 136 -14.99 4.36 10.22
C SER A 136 -13.72 4.04 11.01
N GLY A 137 -12.65 3.62 10.35
CA GLY A 137 -11.39 3.19 10.96
C GLY A 137 -10.45 4.34 11.32
N HIS A 138 -10.90 5.42 11.97
CA HIS A 138 -10.03 6.54 12.38
C HIS A 138 -8.85 6.07 13.23
N ARG A 139 -9.10 5.15 14.16
CA ARG A 139 -8.06 4.63 15.05
C ARG A 139 -6.98 3.85 14.30
N GLU A 140 -7.38 3.07 13.30
CA GLU A 140 -6.47 2.34 12.41
C GLU A 140 -5.63 3.27 11.55
N LEU A 141 -6.23 4.37 11.07
CA LEU A 141 -5.53 5.40 10.30
C LEU A 141 -4.53 6.19 11.12
N ASP A 142 -4.88 6.61 12.34
CA ASP A 142 -3.96 7.32 13.24
C ASP A 142 -2.77 6.42 13.62
N MET A 143 -3.03 5.16 13.85
CA MET A 143 -2.05 4.13 14.07
C MET A 143 -1.11 3.99 12.85
N LEU A 144 -1.69 3.85 11.66
CA LEU A 144 -0.95 3.78 10.42
C LEU A 144 -0.03 4.99 10.25
N MET A 145 -0.56 6.19 10.51
CA MET A 145 0.20 7.43 10.37
C MET A 145 1.38 7.51 11.34
N SER A 146 1.25 6.93 12.53
CA SER A 146 2.37 6.82 13.47
C SER A 146 3.48 5.89 12.94
N CYS A 147 3.12 4.89 12.17
CA CYS A 147 4.06 3.97 11.54
C CYS A 147 4.74 4.56 10.28
N LEU A 148 4.06 5.47 9.57
CA LEU A 148 4.59 6.10 8.35
C LEU A 148 5.85 6.92 8.58
N ALA A 149 6.15 7.32 9.81
CA ALA A 149 7.36 8.08 10.12
C ALA A 149 8.66 7.36 9.72
N GLY A 150 8.66 6.03 9.70
CA GLY A 150 9.85 5.18 9.42
C GLY A 150 9.97 4.67 7.99
N VAL A 151 8.96 4.84 7.12
CA VAL A 151 8.91 4.28 5.77
C VAL A 151 8.94 5.35 4.69
N MET A 152 9.32 4.97 3.46
CA MET A 152 9.22 5.84 2.28
C MET A 152 7.76 6.07 1.86
N GLY A 153 6.90 5.08 2.10
CA GLY A 153 5.48 5.18 1.76
C GLY A 153 4.66 4.02 2.31
N CYS A 154 3.35 4.15 2.12
CA CYS A 154 2.38 3.13 2.51
C CYS A 154 1.42 2.82 1.36
N LEU A 155 1.21 1.53 1.11
CA LEU A 155 0.23 1.06 0.14
C LEU A 155 -1.06 0.67 0.88
N LEU A 156 -2.14 1.32 0.48
CA LEU A 156 -3.47 1.16 1.04
C LEU A 156 -4.44 0.58 0.02
N VAL A 157 -5.38 -0.22 0.51
CA VAL A 157 -6.44 -0.79 -0.31
C VAL A 157 -7.78 -0.42 0.33
N GLY A 158 -8.66 0.20 -0.45
CA GLY A 158 -10.02 0.49 0.00
C GLY A 158 -10.95 -0.72 -0.15
N THR A 159 -12.12 -0.66 0.50
CA THR A 159 -13.16 -1.70 0.38
C THR A 159 -13.71 -1.83 -1.04
N GLY A 160 -13.61 -0.77 -1.85
CA GLY A 160 -14.00 -0.72 -3.26
C GLY A 160 -12.97 -1.29 -4.24
N ALA A 161 -11.73 -1.51 -3.81
CA ALA A 161 -10.67 -1.94 -4.71
C ALA A 161 -10.91 -3.34 -5.26
N ARG A 162 -10.87 -3.46 -6.59
CA ARG A 162 -11.10 -4.71 -7.31
C ARG A 162 -9.97 -5.05 -8.26
N ARG A 163 -9.09 -4.11 -8.58
CA ARG A 163 -8.01 -4.25 -9.56
C ARG A 163 -6.71 -3.62 -9.06
N SER A 164 -5.60 -4.22 -9.47
CA SER A 164 -4.25 -3.68 -9.29
C SER A 164 -3.44 -3.73 -10.58
N LYS A 165 -4.09 -4.16 -11.68
CA LYS A 165 -3.57 -4.12 -13.06
C LYS A 165 -4.09 -2.85 -13.74
N GLY A 166 -3.33 -2.33 -14.69
CA GLY A 166 -3.63 -1.10 -15.41
C GLY A 166 -2.54 -0.07 -15.23
N ARG A 167 -2.75 1.13 -15.76
CA ARG A 167 -1.76 2.20 -15.69
C ARG A 167 -1.43 2.58 -14.25
N ILE A 168 -0.21 3.03 -14.07
CA ILE A 168 0.18 3.73 -12.85
C ILE A 168 -0.20 5.18 -13.03
N VAL A 169 -1.04 5.68 -12.14
CA VAL A 169 -1.50 7.07 -12.17
C VAL A 169 -0.81 7.83 -11.05
N ALA A 170 -0.07 8.88 -11.38
CA ALA A 170 0.59 9.74 -10.40
C ALA A 170 -0.08 11.11 -10.33
N VAL A 171 -0.28 11.60 -9.12
CA VAL A 171 -0.82 12.93 -8.88
C VAL A 171 0.33 13.95 -8.89
N ILE A 172 0.22 14.97 -9.75
CA ILE A 172 1.12 16.13 -9.76
C ILE A 172 0.38 17.27 -9.09
N ASP A 173 0.73 17.52 -7.86
CA ASP A 173 0.11 18.53 -7.01
C ASP A 173 0.93 19.82 -6.91
N GLN A 174 2.24 19.76 -7.26
CA GLN A 174 3.16 20.89 -7.26
C GLN A 174 4.09 20.81 -8.47
N PRO A 175 4.13 21.84 -9.33
CA PRO A 175 5.01 21.86 -10.51
C PRO A 175 6.50 21.76 -10.19
N GLU A 176 6.91 22.28 -9.02
CA GLU A 176 8.30 22.30 -8.55
C GLU A 176 8.83 20.89 -8.26
N ARG A 177 7.93 19.94 -8.01
CA ARG A 177 8.26 18.54 -7.74
C ARG A 177 7.99 17.61 -8.92
N LEU A 178 7.71 18.16 -10.08
CA LEU A 178 7.40 17.41 -11.27
C LEU A 178 8.48 16.35 -11.58
N GLU A 179 9.75 16.74 -11.48
CA GLU A 179 10.86 15.84 -11.81
C GLU A 179 10.92 14.62 -10.89
N ASP A 180 10.73 14.82 -9.58
CA ASP A 180 10.75 13.74 -8.59
C ASP A 180 9.57 12.79 -8.79
N ILE A 181 8.37 13.35 -9.04
CA ILE A 181 7.17 12.56 -9.31
C ILE A 181 7.35 11.75 -10.59
N LEU A 182 7.90 12.38 -11.65
CA LEU A 182 8.16 11.69 -12.92
C LEU A 182 9.21 10.59 -12.79
N LYS A 183 10.29 10.81 -12.06
CA LYS A 183 11.31 9.78 -11.77
C LYS A 183 10.69 8.61 -11.04
N THR A 184 9.89 8.90 -10.02
CA THR A 184 9.20 7.85 -9.26
C THR A 184 8.21 7.09 -10.13
N ALA A 185 7.36 7.78 -10.88
CA ALA A 185 6.42 7.17 -11.80
C ALA A 185 7.12 6.35 -12.89
N ALA A 186 8.24 6.83 -13.43
CA ALA A 186 9.03 6.12 -14.43
C ALA A 186 9.65 4.82 -13.91
N ARG A 187 10.10 4.78 -12.65
CA ARG A 187 10.55 3.53 -12.00
C ARG A 187 9.45 2.47 -11.99
N PHE A 188 8.24 2.89 -11.67
CA PHE A 188 7.08 1.98 -11.69
C PHE A 188 6.68 1.59 -13.11
N ALA A 189 6.77 2.52 -14.06
CA ALA A 189 6.35 2.30 -15.44
C ALA A 189 7.32 1.46 -16.27
N GLY A 190 8.61 1.53 -16.00
CA GLY A 190 9.62 0.77 -16.75
C GLY A 190 9.38 -0.75 -16.76
N LYS A 191 8.47 -1.24 -15.90
CA LYS A 191 8.05 -2.64 -15.79
C LYS A 191 6.52 -2.82 -15.90
N ALA A 192 5.79 -1.77 -16.31
CA ALA A 192 4.34 -1.78 -16.50
C ALA A 192 4.03 -1.56 -17.99
N PRO A 193 3.61 -2.60 -18.71
CA PRO A 193 3.30 -2.48 -20.16
C PRO A 193 2.08 -1.60 -20.42
N GLU A 194 1.26 -1.30 -19.41
CA GLU A 194 0.03 -0.54 -19.53
C GLU A 194 0.22 0.98 -19.61
N GLY A 195 1.46 1.48 -19.46
CA GLY A 195 1.76 2.91 -19.51
C GLY A 195 1.56 3.66 -18.19
N ILE A 196 1.63 5.01 -18.26
CA ILE A 196 1.50 5.93 -17.11
C ILE A 196 0.37 6.91 -17.34
N GLY A 197 -0.35 7.24 -16.26
CA GLY A 197 -1.29 8.37 -16.21
C GLY A 197 -0.80 9.45 -15.27
N PHE A 198 -1.14 10.69 -15.54
CA PHE A 198 -0.91 11.81 -14.63
C PHE A 198 -2.20 12.56 -14.38
N ILE A 199 -2.44 12.91 -13.13
CA ILE A 199 -3.51 13.82 -12.72
C ILE A 199 -2.84 15.09 -12.22
N THR A 200 -3.18 16.24 -12.83
CA THR A 200 -2.71 17.56 -12.38
C THR A 200 -3.82 18.25 -11.61
N LEU A 201 -3.52 18.75 -10.40
CA LEU A 201 -4.49 19.38 -9.51
C LEU A 201 -4.31 20.89 -9.48
N GLY A 202 -5.43 21.64 -9.60
CA GLY A 202 -5.49 23.07 -9.30
C GLY A 202 -4.61 23.98 -10.17
N GLN A 203 -4.08 23.48 -11.27
CA GLN A 203 -3.10 24.21 -12.08
C GLN A 203 -3.76 25.07 -13.16
N GLY A 204 -3.33 26.34 -13.24
CA GLY A 204 -3.69 27.20 -14.36
C GLY A 204 -3.12 26.72 -15.70
N LEU A 205 -3.68 27.20 -16.80
CA LEU A 205 -3.31 26.77 -18.17
C LEU A 205 -1.79 26.83 -18.47
N GLY A 206 -1.08 27.81 -17.90
CA GLY A 206 0.38 27.95 -18.06
C GLY A 206 1.17 26.83 -17.40
N ALA A 207 0.85 26.51 -16.15
CA ALA A 207 1.51 25.44 -15.40
C ALA A 207 1.21 24.07 -16.02
N ARG A 208 -0.02 23.86 -16.50
CA ARG A 208 -0.37 22.63 -17.23
C ARG A 208 0.52 22.40 -18.45
N ARG A 209 0.76 23.43 -19.28
CA ARG A 209 1.66 23.32 -20.44
C ARG A 209 3.09 22.98 -20.04
N GLN A 210 3.59 23.57 -18.95
CA GLN A 210 4.92 23.26 -18.40
C GLN A 210 5.01 21.80 -17.95
N ILE A 211 3.98 21.29 -17.24
CA ILE A 211 3.90 19.91 -16.80
C ILE A 211 3.89 18.97 -18.01
N GLU A 212 3.04 19.21 -19.00
CA GLU A 212 2.98 18.39 -20.23
C GLU A 212 4.31 18.40 -21.00
N ALA A 213 4.98 19.55 -21.08
CA ALA A 213 6.31 19.66 -21.70
C ALA A 213 7.38 18.90 -20.91
N GLY A 214 7.35 18.98 -19.56
CA GLY A 214 8.25 18.24 -18.69
C GLY A 214 8.05 16.73 -18.81
N ILE A 215 6.80 16.27 -18.85
CA ILE A 215 6.45 14.85 -19.05
C ILE A 215 7.08 14.34 -20.37
N ARG A 216 6.87 15.06 -21.47
CA ARG A 216 7.44 14.69 -22.78
C ARG A 216 8.96 14.68 -22.81
N LYS A 217 9.61 15.54 -22.03
CA LYS A 217 11.07 15.65 -21.96
C LYS A 217 11.72 14.55 -21.12
N LEU A 218 11.07 14.16 -20.02
CA LEU A 218 11.67 13.28 -19.00
C LEU A 218 11.29 11.81 -19.16
N LEU A 219 10.18 11.50 -19.84
CA LEU A 219 9.78 10.12 -20.06
C LEU A 219 10.31 9.57 -21.39
N PRO A 220 10.60 8.25 -21.45
CA PRO A 220 11.06 7.58 -22.67
C PRO A 220 10.07 7.77 -23.84
N SER A 221 10.60 7.96 -25.04
CA SER A 221 9.80 7.99 -26.26
C SER A 221 9.12 6.62 -26.49
N GLY A 222 7.81 6.62 -26.76
CA GLY A 222 7.04 5.41 -27.01
C GLY A 222 6.26 4.88 -25.79
N LEU A 223 6.41 5.51 -24.61
CA LEU A 223 5.57 5.20 -23.47
C LEU A 223 4.17 5.78 -23.67
N ASP A 224 3.14 4.97 -23.45
CA ASP A 224 1.74 5.45 -23.48
C ASP A 224 1.47 6.32 -22.24
N VAL A 225 1.25 7.63 -22.46
CA VAL A 225 1.08 8.62 -21.41
C VAL A 225 -0.27 9.30 -21.53
N GLY A 226 -1.11 9.13 -20.51
CA GLY A 226 -2.35 9.88 -20.33
C GLY A 226 -2.18 11.03 -19.34
N VAL A 227 -2.76 12.20 -19.65
CA VAL A 227 -2.77 13.34 -18.71
C VAL A 227 -4.18 13.86 -18.55
N GLU A 228 -4.62 14.03 -17.32
CA GLU A 228 -5.91 14.58 -16.97
C GLU A 228 -5.75 15.73 -15.97
N ALA A 229 -6.43 16.86 -16.23
CA ALA A 229 -6.38 18.02 -15.36
C ALA A 229 -7.69 18.17 -14.60
N LEU A 230 -7.60 18.30 -13.29
CA LEU A 230 -8.72 18.51 -12.39
C LEU A 230 -8.63 19.90 -11.75
N SER A 231 -9.76 20.58 -11.72
CA SER A 231 -9.93 21.87 -11.01
C SER A 231 -10.30 21.67 -9.53
N SER A 232 -10.57 20.44 -9.13
CA SER A 232 -11.02 20.11 -7.77
C SER A 232 -10.18 18.98 -7.18
N GLU A 233 -9.90 19.07 -5.89
CA GLU A 233 -9.21 18.06 -5.09
C GLU A 233 -10.19 17.06 -4.47
N ASP A 234 -11.47 17.12 -4.85
CA ASP A 234 -12.48 16.19 -4.33
C ASP A 234 -12.14 14.74 -4.69
N PRO A 235 -12.14 13.82 -3.72
CA PRO A 235 -11.80 12.41 -3.94
C PRO A 235 -12.61 11.72 -5.04
N GLY A 236 -13.87 12.12 -5.26
CA GLY A 236 -14.72 11.55 -6.30
C GLY A 236 -14.25 11.90 -7.71
N PHE A 237 -13.83 13.15 -7.93
CA PHE A 237 -13.27 13.57 -9.22
C PHE A 237 -11.93 12.88 -9.49
N VAL A 238 -11.09 12.71 -8.46
CA VAL A 238 -9.82 11.99 -8.60
C VAL A 238 -10.07 10.51 -8.92
N ALA A 239 -10.97 9.84 -8.21
CA ALA A 239 -11.33 8.46 -8.49
C ALA A 239 -11.86 8.27 -9.92
N ALA A 240 -12.75 9.16 -10.38
CA ALA A 240 -13.25 9.16 -11.75
C ALA A 240 -12.13 9.37 -12.79
N ALA A 241 -11.18 10.26 -12.51
CA ALA A 241 -10.02 10.49 -13.40
C ALA A 241 -9.11 9.24 -13.46
N VAL A 242 -8.86 8.60 -12.32
CA VAL A 242 -8.10 7.34 -12.27
C VAL A 242 -8.78 6.27 -13.13
N GLN A 243 -10.10 6.15 -13.07
CA GLN A 243 -10.86 5.19 -13.88
C GLN A 243 -10.76 5.52 -15.38
N ARG A 244 -10.93 6.79 -15.78
CA ARG A 244 -10.80 7.22 -17.20
C ARG A 244 -9.41 6.95 -17.74
N LEU A 245 -8.38 7.13 -16.92
CA LEU A 245 -6.99 6.82 -17.28
C LEU A 245 -6.69 5.31 -17.30
N GLY A 246 -7.63 4.45 -16.91
CA GLY A 246 -7.41 3.01 -16.79
C GLY A 246 -6.44 2.65 -15.66
N GLY A 247 -6.45 3.43 -14.57
CA GLY A 247 -5.52 3.28 -13.45
C GLY A 247 -5.69 1.96 -12.70
N GLY A 248 -4.58 1.32 -12.38
CA GLY A 248 -4.50 0.12 -11.54
C GLY A 248 -3.69 0.34 -10.24
N LEU A 249 -3.11 1.52 -10.11
CA LEU A 249 -2.42 2.01 -8.91
C LEU A 249 -2.41 3.53 -8.95
N LEU A 250 -2.89 4.17 -7.90
CA LEU A 250 -2.76 5.61 -7.71
C LEU A 250 -1.55 5.91 -6.82
N ILE A 251 -0.68 6.80 -7.26
CA ILE A 251 0.44 7.33 -6.45
C ILE A 251 0.12 8.76 -6.09
N ALA A 252 0.12 9.06 -4.80
CA ALA A 252 -0.10 10.39 -4.27
C ALA A 252 0.87 10.69 -3.13
N ARG A 253 1.08 11.96 -2.86
CA ARG A 253 1.94 12.43 -1.79
C ARG A 253 1.13 12.68 -0.51
N PHE A 254 1.65 12.20 0.62
CA PHE A 254 1.12 12.55 1.92
C PHE A 254 1.53 13.98 2.31
N GLY A 255 0.60 14.75 2.86
CA GLY A 255 0.80 16.17 3.18
C GLY A 255 0.70 17.10 1.97
N GLY A 256 0.34 16.57 0.78
CA GLY A 256 0.03 17.37 -0.40
C GLY A 256 -1.42 17.86 -0.41
N PRO A 257 -1.79 18.71 -1.39
CA PRO A 257 -3.15 19.26 -1.53
C PRO A 257 -4.22 18.17 -1.56
N LEU A 258 -3.99 17.08 -2.29
CA LEU A 258 -4.96 15.97 -2.37
C LEU A 258 -5.16 15.26 -1.02
N ILE A 259 -4.08 15.07 -0.25
CA ILE A 259 -4.11 14.32 1.02
C ILE A 259 -3.43 15.14 2.11
N PRO A 260 -4.05 16.26 2.52
CA PRO A 260 -3.46 17.15 3.52
C PRO A 260 -3.53 16.56 4.93
N ARG A 261 -4.47 15.66 5.19
CA ARG A 261 -4.76 15.07 6.51
C ARG A 261 -5.24 13.63 6.39
N ASN A 262 -5.22 12.92 7.52
CA ASN A 262 -5.60 11.50 7.63
C ASN A 262 -7.04 11.22 7.22
N GLU A 263 -7.99 12.10 7.55
CA GLU A 263 -9.41 11.89 7.26
C GLU A 263 -9.69 11.76 5.75
N VAL A 264 -8.88 12.43 4.92
CA VAL A 264 -9.03 12.36 3.46
C VAL A 264 -8.61 10.99 2.92
N ILE A 265 -7.67 10.30 3.59
CA ILE A 265 -7.18 8.97 3.16
C ILE A 265 -8.34 7.98 3.12
N ALA A 266 -9.15 7.90 4.17
CA ALA A 266 -10.29 6.98 4.23
C ALA A 266 -11.32 7.30 3.13
N ARG A 267 -11.57 8.59 2.88
CA ARG A 267 -12.52 9.03 1.86
C ARG A 267 -12.05 8.69 0.46
N ILE A 268 -10.79 8.93 0.14
CA ILE A 268 -10.26 8.65 -1.20
C ILE A 268 -10.12 7.14 -1.44
N THR A 269 -9.62 6.37 -0.46
CA THR A 269 -9.51 4.92 -0.60
C THR A 269 -10.86 4.23 -0.74
N ALA A 270 -11.92 4.75 -0.11
CA ALA A 270 -13.27 4.20 -0.25
C ALA A 270 -13.86 4.39 -1.66
N GLN A 271 -13.42 5.40 -2.40
CA GLN A 271 -13.92 5.71 -3.75
C GLN A 271 -13.05 5.10 -4.86
N LEU A 272 -11.82 4.72 -4.54
CA LEU A 272 -10.92 4.10 -5.51
C LEU A 272 -11.27 2.62 -5.72
N ASP A 273 -11.23 2.19 -6.97
CA ASP A 273 -11.31 0.77 -7.36
C ASP A 273 -9.93 0.10 -7.49
N CYS A 274 -8.87 0.84 -7.20
CA CYS A 274 -7.49 0.39 -7.22
C CYS A 274 -6.75 0.80 -5.93
N PRO A 275 -5.58 0.20 -5.62
CA PRO A 275 -4.74 0.59 -4.50
C PRO A 275 -4.22 2.03 -4.59
N LEU A 276 -3.97 2.63 -3.43
CA LEU A 276 -3.36 3.94 -3.24
C LEU A 276 -1.98 3.79 -2.61
N LEU A 277 -0.94 4.22 -3.31
CA LEU A 277 0.41 4.34 -2.75
C LEU A 277 0.64 5.78 -2.29
N LEU A 278 0.76 5.96 -0.98
CA LEU A 278 1.11 7.22 -0.34
C LEU A 278 2.63 7.31 -0.18
N LEU A 279 3.25 8.31 -0.77
CA LEU A 279 4.68 8.58 -0.61
C LEU A 279 4.90 9.73 0.35
N ARG A 280 5.93 9.62 1.19
CA ARG A 280 6.39 10.74 2.02
C ARG A 280 7.16 11.76 1.21
N THR A 281 7.01 13.01 1.59
CA THR A 281 7.83 14.10 1.07
C THR A 281 9.24 13.99 1.65
N GLY A 282 10.27 13.94 0.79
CA GLY A 282 11.67 13.94 1.21
C GLY A 282 12.27 12.57 1.58
N ALA A 283 11.57 11.45 1.32
CA ALA A 283 12.06 10.10 1.62
C ALA A 283 13.08 9.54 0.60
N GLU A 284 13.43 10.29 -0.44
CA GLU A 284 14.30 9.79 -1.51
C GLU A 284 15.80 9.80 -1.19
N ASN A 285 16.24 10.43 -0.11
CA ASN A 285 17.66 10.55 0.25
C ASN A 285 18.07 9.85 1.55
N GLY A 286 17.32 8.85 1.98
CA GLY A 286 17.66 8.01 3.13
C GLY A 286 18.54 6.84 2.73
N GLU A 287 19.58 7.04 1.95
CA GLU A 287 20.77 6.19 1.91
C GLU A 287 21.78 6.75 2.92
N ASP A 288 21.61 6.38 4.19
CA ASP A 288 22.69 6.36 5.19
C ASP A 288 22.78 4.96 5.81
#